data_4434c8aff85b6b9d4b0c51c3bc99607b
#
_entry.id   4434c8aff85b6b9d4b0c51c3bc99607b
#
_cell.length_a   1.000
_cell.length_b   1.000
_cell.length_c   1.000
_cell.angle_alpha   90.00
_cell.angle_beta   90.00
_cell.angle_gamma   90.00
#
_symmetry.space_group_name_H-M   'P 1'
#
loop_
_entity.id
_entity.type
_entity.pdbx_description
1 polymer ?
#
loop_
_entity_poly.entity_id
_entity_poly.type
_entity_poly.pdbx_seq_one_letter_code
_entity_poly.pdbx_strand_id
1 'polypeptide(L)'
;MTILSNETKISYSGTGRRKTSVAQVKLIPGSGKLIINGVPGELYLQFSPNYLRISCLPLHILGLNKEYDMYVKAEGGGLTGQADAIRLGLARALCTINPENRIILKSEGLLTRDARIKERKKYGLRKARKAPQYSKR
;
A
#
# COMPACT_ATOMS: atom_id res chain seq x y z
N MET A 1 -31.83 -18.14 7.96
CA MET A 1 -31.39 -18.06 7.93
C MET A 1 -30.11 -18.08 7.62
N THR A 2 -29.41 -18.25 7.68
CA THR A 2 -28.13 -18.30 7.57
C THR A 2 -27.51 -18.87 6.41
N ILE A 3 -28.24 -19.28 5.52
CA ILE A 3 -27.75 -19.81 4.29
C ILE A 3 -26.90 -18.83 3.56
N LEU A 4 -27.18 -17.60 3.75
CA LEU A 4 -26.44 -16.55 3.08
C LEU A 4 -24.98 -16.50 3.48
N SER A 5 -24.65 -17.11 4.59
CA SER A 5 -23.27 -17.16 5.03
C SER A 5 -22.38 -17.94 4.07
N ASN A 6 -22.98 -18.77 3.26
CA ASN A 6 -22.22 -19.55 2.29
C ASN A 6 -22.08 -18.88 0.95
N GLU A 7 -22.71 -17.74 0.78
CA GLU A 7 -22.54 -17.02 -0.46
C GLU A 7 -21.13 -16.50 -0.58
N THR A 8 -20.58 -16.64 -1.75
CA THR A 8 -19.25 -16.13 -2.02
C THR A 8 -19.33 -14.63 -2.01
N LYS A 9 -18.67 -14.01 -1.05
CA LYS A 9 -18.56 -12.56 -1.04
C LYS A 9 -17.64 -12.13 -2.15
N ILE A 10 -18.08 -11.13 -2.90
CA ILE A 10 -17.26 -10.56 -3.95
C ILE A 10 -16.09 -9.84 -3.29
N SER A 11 -14.89 -10.19 -3.69
CA SER A 11 -13.72 -9.52 -3.18
C SER A 11 -12.77 -9.18 -4.33
N TYR A 12 -12.07 -8.09 -4.17
CA TYR A 12 -11.11 -7.61 -5.14
C TYR A 12 -9.77 -7.50 -4.45
N SER A 13 -8.71 -7.96 -5.09
CA SER A 13 -7.41 -7.98 -4.44
C SER A 13 -6.35 -7.36 -5.32
N GLY A 14 -5.32 -6.85 -4.68
CA GLY A 14 -4.15 -6.32 -5.35
C GLY A 14 -2.95 -6.43 -4.42
N THR A 15 -1.78 -6.55 -5.00
CA THR A 15 -0.53 -6.61 -4.24
C THR A 15 0.28 -5.39 -4.53
N GLY A 16 0.76 -4.73 -3.48
CA GLY A 16 1.65 -3.59 -3.60
C GLY A 16 2.98 -3.88 -2.96
N ARG A 17 4.01 -3.24 -3.47
CA ARG A 17 5.37 -3.38 -2.94
C ARG A 17 6.05 -2.02 -2.89
N ARG A 18 6.81 -1.82 -1.85
CA ARG A 18 7.60 -0.60 -1.69
C ARG A 18 8.82 -0.94 -0.85
N LYS A 19 10.03 -0.77 -1.43
CA LYS A 19 11.27 -1.20 -0.77
C LYS A 19 11.16 -2.69 -0.45
N THR A 20 11.34 -3.08 0.80
CA THR A 20 11.20 -4.48 1.22
C THR A 20 9.80 -4.81 1.70
N SER A 21 8.89 -3.84 1.71
CA SER A 21 7.53 -4.05 2.18
C SER A 21 6.66 -4.64 1.09
N VAL A 22 5.80 -5.58 1.49
CA VAL A 22 4.81 -6.19 0.61
C VAL A 22 3.46 -6.10 1.31
N ALA A 23 2.44 -5.69 0.57
CA ALA A 23 1.08 -5.63 1.10
C ALA A 23 0.13 -6.31 0.14
N GLN A 24 -0.67 -7.24 0.67
CA GLN A 24 -1.76 -7.84 -0.06
C GLN A 24 -3.04 -7.19 0.43
N VAL A 25 -3.72 -6.50 -0.47
CA VAL A 25 -4.92 -5.73 -0.15
C VAL A 25 -6.12 -6.46 -0.71
N LYS A 26 -7.15 -6.61 0.14
CA LYS A 26 -8.40 -7.23 -0.26
C LYS A 26 -9.52 -6.26 0.05
N LEU A 27 -10.33 -5.96 -0.95
CA LEU A 27 -11.48 -5.09 -0.80
C LEU A 27 -12.77 -5.91 -0.81
N ILE A 28 -13.62 -5.65 0.16
CA ILE A 28 -14.92 -6.27 0.26
C ILE A 28 -15.95 -5.15 0.44
N PRO A 29 -17.10 -5.20 -0.23
CA PRO A 29 -18.12 -4.17 -0.01
C PRO A 29 -18.45 -4.07 1.48
N GLY A 30 -18.47 -2.89 2.01
CA GLY A 30 -18.70 -2.66 3.42
C GLY A 30 -18.82 -1.19 3.77
N SER A 31 -18.36 -0.81 4.94
CA SER A 31 -18.62 0.52 5.50
C SER A 31 -17.38 1.40 5.63
N GLY A 32 -16.21 0.92 5.25
CA GLY A 32 -15.01 1.73 5.32
C GLY A 32 -14.03 1.33 6.40
N LYS A 33 -14.08 0.09 6.85
CA LYS A 33 -13.11 -0.41 7.84
C LYS A 33 -11.77 -0.66 7.21
N LEU A 34 -10.72 -0.43 7.97
CA LEU A 34 -9.36 -0.77 7.58
C LEU A 34 -8.79 -1.70 8.64
N ILE A 35 -8.45 -2.92 8.23
CA ILE A 35 -7.84 -3.92 9.10
C ILE A 35 -6.51 -4.34 8.49
N ILE A 36 -5.44 -4.20 9.25
CA ILE A 36 -4.10 -4.58 8.80
C ILE A 36 -3.57 -5.67 9.72
N ASN A 37 -3.29 -6.84 9.15
CA ASN A 37 -2.78 -7.99 9.90
C ASN A 37 -3.67 -8.35 11.09
N GLY A 38 -4.99 -8.21 10.95
CA GLY A 38 -5.92 -8.54 12.00
C GLY A 38 -6.08 -7.45 13.06
N VAL A 39 -5.46 -6.30 12.89
CA VAL A 39 -5.47 -5.19 13.84
C VAL A 39 -6.13 -3.99 13.16
N PRO A 40 -6.94 -3.19 13.86
CA PRO A 40 -7.48 -1.98 13.25
C PRO A 40 -6.36 -1.13 12.67
N GLY A 41 -6.58 -0.61 11.46
CA GLY A 41 -5.54 0.12 10.74
C GLY A 41 -5.01 1.32 11.51
N GLU A 42 -5.88 2.02 12.23
CA GLU A 42 -5.45 3.15 13.04
C GLU A 42 -4.42 2.73 14.08
N LEU A 43 -4.67 1.63 14.75
CA LEU A 43 -3.75 1.12 15.76
C LEU A 43 -2.46 0.60 15.13
N TYR A 44 -2.57 -0.14 14.03
CA TYR A 44 -1.41 -0.69 13.35
C TYR A 44 -0.46 0.42 12.87
N LEU A 45 -1.02 1.49 12.33
CA LEU A 45 -0.26 2.62 11.81
C LEU A 45 0.04 3.67 12.87
N GLN A 46 -0.14 3.30 14.15
CA GLN A 46 0.22 4.13 15.30
C GLN A 46 -0.48 5.49 15.31
N PHE A 47 -1.74 5.50 14.83
CA PHE A 47 -2.57 6.71 14.79
C PHE A 47 -1.93 7.87 14.02
N SER A 48 -1.03 7.57 13.08
CA SER A 48 -0.42 8.60 12.24
C SER A 48 -1.40 9.02 11.15
N PRO A 49 -1.83 10.29 11.12
CA PRO A 49 -2.72 10.74 10.05
C PRO A 49 -2.10 10.61 8.67
N ASN A 50 -0.77 10.80 8.57
CA ASN A 50 -0.08 10.68 7.31
C ASN A 50 -0.15 9.26 6.76
N TYR A 51 0.15 8.26 7.58
CA TYR A 51 0.12 6.88 7.12
C TYR A 51 -1.28 6.43 6.75
N LEU A 52 -2.28 6.83 7.55
CA LEU A 52 -3.66 6.52 7.24
C LEU A 52 -4.09 7.16 5.92
N ARG A 53 -3.73 8.41 5.71
CA ARG A 53 -4.06 9.12 4.48
C ARG A 53 -3.41 8.47 3.28
N ILE A 54 -2.12 8.14 3.37
CA ILE A 54 -1.40 7.49 2.28
C ILE A 54 -2.03 6.15 1.95
N SER A 55 -2.31 5.34 2.96
CA SER A 55 -2.86 4.01 2.75
C SER A 55 -4.23 4.03 2.08
N CYS A 56 -5.05 5.03 2.37
CA CYS A 56 -6.41 5.09 1.86
C CYS A 56 -6.58 6.07 0.71
N LEU A 57 -5.50 6.68 0.24
CA LEU A 57 -5.58 7.73 -0.77
C LEU A 57 -6.35 7.33 -2.04
N PRO A 58 -6.12 6.15 -2.64
CA PRO A 58 -6.87 5.77 -3.84
C PRO A 58 -8.38 5.73 -3.61
N LEU A 59 -8.83 5.25 -2.45
CA LEU A 59 -10.26 5.24 -2.15
C LEU A 59 -10.83 6.65 -2.04
N HIS A 60 -10.08 7.56 -1.44
CA HIS A 60 -10.52 8.95 -1.31
C HIS A 60 -10.61 9.63 -2.67
N ILE A 61 -9.64 9.40 -3.53
CA ILE A 61 -9.63 10.00 -4.87
C ILE A 61 -10.85 9.56 -5.67
N LEU A 62 -11.24 8.29 -5.54
CA LEU A 62 -12.39 7.76 -6.25
C LEU A 62 -13.72 7.98 -5.52
N GLY A 63 -13.67 8.52 -4.30
CA GLY A 63 -14.88 8.75 -3.52
C GLY A 63 -15.53 7.49 -2.98
N LEU A 64 -14.78 6.41 -2.85
CA LEU A 64 -15.30 5.10 -2.45
C LEU A 64 -14.93 4.72 -1.02
N ASN A 65 -14.44 5.65 -0.23
CA ASN A 65 -13.87 5.36 1.08
C ASN A 65 -14.87 4.82 2.11
N LYS A 66 -16.16 4.95 1.86
CA LYS A 66 -17.20 4.40 2.75
C LYS A 66 -17.94 3.22 2.13
N GLU A 67 -17.53 2.78 0.98
CA GLU A 67 -18.21 1.71 0.26
C GLU A 67 -17.52 0.36 0.36
N TYR A 68 -16.26 0.34 0.78
CA TYR A 68 -15.48 -0.87 0.87
C TYR A 68 -14.77 -0.99 2.19
N ASP A 69 -14.71 -2.20 2.72
CA ASP A 69 -13.82 -2.55 3.80
C ASP A 69 -12.52 -3.05 3.21
N MET A 70 -11.41 -2.69 3.84
CA MET A 70 -10.09 -3.06 3.35
C MET A 70 -9.41 -3.96 4.36
N TYR A 71 -9.04 -5.15 3.92
CA TYR A 71 -8.27 -6.11 4.71
C TYR A 71 -6.90 -6.24 4.09
N VAL A 72 -5.88 -6.04 4.89
CA VAL A 72 -4.51 -5.98 4.41
C VAL A 72 -3.64 -6.95 5.17
N LYS A 73 -2.80 -7.66 4.44
CA LYS A 73 -1.72 -8.43 5.01
C LYS A 73 -0.43 -7.75 4.59
N ALA A 74 0.25 -7.12 5.54
CA ALA A 74 1.46 -6.37 5.27
C ALA A 74 2.64 -6.98 6.01
N GLU A 75 3.78 -7.02 5.36
CA GLU A 75 4.99 -7.55 5.99
C GLU A 75 6.23 -6.91 5.39
N GLY A 76 7.30 -6.94 6.15
CA GLY A 76 8.58 -6.41 5.73
C GLY A 76 8.68 -4.89 5.87
N GLY A 77 9.88 -4.38 5.94
CA GLY A 77 10.15 -2.95 6.00
C GLY A 77 9.54 -2.26 7.21
N GLY A 78 9.44 -0.95 7.13
CA GLY A 78 8.84 -0.12 8.17
C GLY A 78 7.45 0.35 7.80
N LEU A 79 6.84 1.14 8.69
CA LEU A 79 5.48 1.62 8.49
C LEU A 79 5.33 2.48 7.24
N THR A 80 6.33 3.31 6.94
CA THR A 80 6.29 4.15 5.74
C THR A 80 6.23 3.30 4.47
N GLY A 81 7.11 2.30 4.37
CA GLY A 81 7.12 1.40 3.24
C GLY A 81 5.85 0.59 3.14
N GLN A 82 5.33 0.14 4.28
CA GLN A 82 4.07 -0.61 4.30
C GLN A 82 2.89 0.25 3.86
N ALA A 83 2.82 1.51 4.30
CA ALA A 83 1.75 2.40 3.89
C ALA A 83 1.79 2.64 2.37
N ASP A 84 2.97 2.83 1.80
CA ASP A 84 3.13 2.99 0.36
C ASP A 84 2.75 1.71 -0.39
N ALA A 85 3.12 0.55 0.15
CA ALA A 85 2.77 -0.73 -0.45
C ALA A 85 1.26 -0.96 -0.41
N ILE A 86 0.60 -0.60 0.68
CA ILE A 86 -0.85 -0.69 0.81
C ILE A 86 -1.52 0.20 -0.24
N ARG A 87 -1.02 1.42 -0.41
CA ARG A 87 -1.56 2.35 -1.40
C ARG A 87 -1.52 1.75 -2.80
N LEU A 88 -0.38 1.19 -3.18
CA LEU A 88 -0.23 0.58 -4.50
C LEU A 88 -1.14 -0.63 -4.68
N GLY A 89 -1.19 -1.51 -3.67
CA GLY A 89 -2.05 -2.68 -3.72
C GLY A 89 -3.51 -2.30 -3.80
N LEU A 90 -3.92 -1.28 -3.06
CA LEU A 90 -5.28 -0.76 -3.10
C LEU A 90 -5.63 -0.21 -4.48
N ALA A 91 -4.72 0.56 -5.08
CA ALA A 91 -4.94 1.10 -6.42
C ALA A 91 -5.12 -0.03 -7.45
N ARG A 92 -4.33 -1.08 -7.34
CA ARG A 92 -4.46 -2.22 -8.24
C ARG A 92 -5.78 -2.96 -8.03
N ALA A 93 -6.22 -3.11 -6.78
CA ALA A 93 -7.51 -3.74 -6.50
C ALA A 93 -8.66 -2.91 -7.06
N LEU A 94 -8.59 -1.60 -6.95
CA LEU A 94 -9.62 -0.71 -7.48
C LEU A 94 -9.71 -0.77 -9.01
N CYS A 95 -8.59 -0.98 -9.69
CA CYS A 95 -8.61 -1.16 -11.13
C CYS A 95 -9.33 -2.44 -11.53
N THR A 96 -9.31 -3.46 -10.68
CA THR A 96 -10.04 -4.70 -10.94
C THR A 96 -11.55 -4.49 -10.82
N ILE A 97 -11.98 -3.60 -9.94
CA ILE A 97 -13.40 -3.32 -9.76
C ILE A 97 -13.99 -2.66 -10.99
N ASN A 98 -13.32 -1.63 -11.49
CA ASN A 98 -13.79 -0.88 -12.64
C ASN A 98 -12.59 -0.41 -13.45
N PRO A 99 -12.47 -0.83 -14.72
CA PRO A 99 -11.33 -0.41 -15.53
C PRO A 99 -11.19 1.10 -15.69
N GLU A 100 -12.28 1.85 -15.57
CA GLU A 100 -12.21 3.31 -15.67
C GLU A 100 -11.42 3.92 -14.51
N ASN A 101 -11.37 3.24 -13.37
CA ASN A 101 -10.57 3.71 -12.23
C ASN A 101 -9.09 3.81 -12.59
N ARG A 102 -8.63 2.99 -13.53
CA ARG A 102 -7.24 2.98 -13.95
C ARG A 102 -6.80 4.32 -14.52
N ILE A 103 -7.66 4.96 -15.28
CA ILE A 103 -7.34 6.25 -15.91
C ILE A 103 -7.10 7.30 -14.83
N ILE A 104 -8.00 7.38 -13.86
CA ILE A 104 -7.91 8.35 -12.79
C ILE A 104 -6.69 8.09 -11.91
N LEU A 105 -6.49 6.84 -11.51
CA LEU A 105 -5.39 6.49 -10.63
C LEU A 105 -4.04 6.63 -11.31
N LYS A 106 -3.98 6.36 -12.60
CA LYS A 106 -2.74 6.54 -13.35
C LYS A 106 -2.36 8.01 -13.46
N SER A 107 -3.34 8.89 -13.68
CA SER A 107 -3.06 10.32 -13.76
C SER A 107 -2.54 10.87 -12.44
N GLU A 108 -2.92 10.27 -11.32
CA GLU A 108 -2.41 10.65 -10.00
C GLU A 108 -1.11 9.95 -9.63
N GLY A 109 -0.58 9.10 -10.50
CA GLY A 109 0.68 8.41 -10.26
C GLY A 109 0.58 7.28 -9.24
N LEU A 110 -0.59 6.76 -8.97
CA LEU A 110 -0.79 5.77 -7.92
C LEU A 110 -0.63 4.32 -8.38
N LEU A 111 -0.48 4.09 -9.67
CA LEU A 111 -0.32 2.73 -10.21
C LEU A 111 1.12 2.34 -10.44
N THR A 112 2.05 3.26 -10.30
CA THR A 112 3.46 2.98 -10.55
C THR A 112 4.14 2.57 -9.25
N ARG A 113 4.80 1.41 -9.29
CA ARG A 113 5.62 1.00 -8.16
C ARG A 113 6.85 1.89 -8.10
N ASP A 114 7.11 2.44 -6.92
CA ASP A 114 8.35 3.14 -6.68
C ASP A 114 9.43 2.11 -6.39
N ALA A 115 10.34 1.93 -7.31
CA ALA A 115 11.37 0.91 -7.21
C ALA A 115 12.60 1.39 -6.43
N ARG A 116 12.56 2.60 -5.88
CA ARG A 116 13.71 3.10 -5.15
C ARG A 116 13.93 2.31 -3.87
N ILE A 117 15.11 1.78 -3.75
CA ILE A 117 15.55 1.02 -2.58
C ILE A 117 16.84 1.64 -2.12
N LYS A 118 17.07 1.65 -0.80
CA LYS A 118 18.34 2.13 -0.29
C LYS A 118 19.44 1.25 -0.87
N GLU A 119 20.33 1.86 -1.64
CA GLU A 119 21.38 1.13 -2.31
C GLU A 119 22.38 0.61 -1.30
N ARG A 120 22.84 -0.62 -1.50
CA ARG A 120 23.80 -1.24 -0.62
C ARG A 120 25.13 -0.49 -0.67
N LYS A 121 25.74 -0.33 0.51
CA LYS A 121 27.09 0.22 0.56
C LYS A 121 28.03 -0.72 -0.18
N LYS A 122 28.83 -0.20 -1.05
CA LYS A 122 29.77 -0.98 -1.83
C LYS A 122 31.17 -0.85 -1.27
N TYR A 123 31.95 -1.86 -1.54
CA TYR A 123 33.34 -1.88 -1.10
C TYR A 123 34.08 -0.63 -1.60
N GLY A 124 34.84 -0.01 -0.73
CA GLY A 124 35.61 1.18 -1.08
C GLY A 124 34.84 2.47 -1.05
N LEU A 125 33.54 2.43 -0.75
CA LEU A 125 32.70 3.63 -0.69
C LEU A 125 32.20 3.87 0.72
N ARG A 126 31.96 5.13 1.05
CA ARG A 126 31.36 5.48 2.34
C ARG A 126 29.91 5.08 2.41
N LYS A 127 29.21 5.28 1.31
CA LYS A 127 27.82 4.89 1.12
C LYS A 127 27.77 4.14 -0.20
N ALA A 128 26.59 3.87 -0.69
CA ALA A 128 26.45 3.09 -1.91
C ALA A 128 27.25 3.67 -3.08
N ARG A 129 27.30 4.98 -3.17
CA ARG A 129 27.97 5.65 -4.30
C ARG A 129 28.96 6.73 -3.89
N LYS A 130 28.95 7.13 -2.63
CA LYS A 130 29.82 8.22 -2.18
C LYS A 130 31.20 7.69 -1.87
N ALA A 131 32.18 8.11 -2.67
CA ALA A 131 33.55 7.73 -2.44
C ALA A 131 34.10 8.38 -1.17
N PRO A 132 35.08 7.75 -0.50
CA PRO A 132 35.76 8.41 0.60
C PRO A 132 36.42 9.67 0.13
N GLN A 133 36.44 10.67 0.98
CA GLN A 133 37.12 11.88 0.65
C GLN A 133 38.63 11.60 0.52
N TYR A 134 39.18 11.94 -0.61
CA TYR A 134 40.56 11.72 -0.85
C TYR A 134 41.39 12.80 -0.18
N SER A 135 42.28 12.40 0.68
CA SER A 135 43.14 13.33 1.39
C SER A 135 44.42 13.48 0.59
N LYS A 136 44.63 14.65 0.06
CA LYS A 136 45.88 14.90 -0.58
C LYS A 136 46.92 15.26 0.44
N ARG A 137 47.99 14.82 0.29
CA ARG A 137 48.91 15.23 1.15
C ARG A 137 50.04 15.13 0.75
#